data_c32fc5cea14e2e1227585a55face75ed
#
_entry.id   c32fc5cea14e2e1227585a55face75ed
#
_cell.length_a   1.000
_cell.length_b   1.000
_cell.length_c   1.000
_cell.angle_alpha   90.00
_cell.angle_beta   90.00
_cell.angle_gamma   90.00
#
_symmetry.space_group_name_H-M   'P 1'
#
loop_
_entity.id
_entity.type
_entity.pdbx_description
1 polymer ?
#
loop_
_entity_poly.entity_id
_entity_poly.type
_entity_poly.pdbx_seq_one_letter_code
_entity_poly.pdbx_strand_id
1 'polypeptide(L)'
;MNFNGIIVGAAVFLCIGICHPAVIKMEYYLGKQSWWIWLIAGLAFSALSLFVQNDILSTIIGGFAFSCLWGIGEMFLQEKRVLRGWFPENPARHDYYEKRRKEMEGKL
;
A
#
# COMPACT_ATOMS: atom_id res chain seq x y z
N MET A 1 -9.87 32.87 7.08
CA MET A 1 -10.10 31.46 6.66
C MET A 1 -8.79 30.69 6.69
N ASN A 2 -8.84 29.45 7.16
CA ASN A 2 -7.68 28.60 7.19
C ASN A 2 -7.86 27.45 6.16
N PHE A 3 -7.03 27.43 5.13
CA PHE A 3 -7.09 26.42 4.07
C PHE A 3 -6.22 25.20 4.35
N ASN A 4 -5.48 25.19 5.44
CA ASN A 4 -4.52 24.12 5.75
C ASN A 4 -5.18 22.73 5.78
N GLY A 5 -6.39 22.64 6.37
CA GLY A 5 -7.12 21.37 6.43
C GLY A 5 -7.51 20.84 5.05
N ILE A 6 -7.92 21.74 4.15
CA ILE A 6 -8.30 21.35 2.78
C ILE A 6 -7.07 20.91 2.01
N ILE A 7 -5.96 21.64 2.13
CA ILE A 7 -4.69 21.31 1.45
C ILE A 7 -4.19 19.94 1.91
N VAL A 8 -4.11 19.72 3.21
CA VAL A 8 -3.63 18.46 3.78
C VAL A 8 -4.58 17.31 3.45
N GLY A 9 -5.88 17.54 3.58
CA GLY A 9 -6.89 16.53 3.27
C GLY A 9 -6.85 16.10 1.81
N ALA A 10 -6.73 17.07 0.88
CA ALA A 10 -6.61 16.76 -0.55
C ALA A 10 -5.32 15.99 -0.85
N ALA A 11 -4.21 16.38 -0.23
CA ALA A 11 -2.92 15.71 -0.42
C ALA A 11 -2.98 14.26 0.07
N VAL A 12 -3.55 14.01 1.24
CA VAL A 12 -3.70 12.66 1.80
C VAL A 12 -4.63 11.82 0.92
N PHE A 13 -5.71 12.39 0.45
CA PHE A 13 -6.64 11.71 -0.47
C PHE A 13 -5.92 11.27 -1.75
N LEU A 14 -5.12 12.17 -2.33
CA LEU A 14 -4.33 11.84 -3.54
C LEU A 14 -3.29 10.76 -3.24
N CYS A 15 -2.65 10.81 -2.09
CA CYS A 15 -1.67 9.79 -1.69
C CYS A 15 -2.32 8.42 -1.60
N ILE A 16 -3.47 8.30 -0.96
CA ILE A 16 -4.22 7.05 -0.86
C ILE A 16 -4.65 6.57 -2.24
N GLY A 17 -5.15 7.49 -3.07
CA GLY A 17 -5.59 7.19 -4.43
C GLY A 17 -4.46 6.68 -5.32
N ILE A 18 -3.24 7.17 -5.12
CA ILE A 18 -2.05 6.68 -5.84
C ILE A 18 -1.56 5.36 -5.27
N CYS A 19 -1.56 5.21 -3.94
CA CYS A 19 -1.08 3.99 -3.28
C CYS A 19 -1.95 2.78 -3.60
N HIS A 20 -3.25 2.97 -3.75
CA HIS A 20 -4.16 1.86 -4.00
C HIS A 20 -3.86 1.13 -5.32
N PRO A 21 -3.77 1.81 -6.49
CA PRO A 21 -3.34 1.14 -7.73
C PRO A 21 -1.92 0.58 -7.65
N ALA A 22 -1.04 1.25 -6.90
CA ALA A 22 0.34 0.79 -6.72
C ALA A 22 0.36 -0.57 -6.01
N VAL A 23 -0.45 -0.73 -4.95
CA VAL A 23 -0.59 -2.01 -4.24
C VAL A 23 -1.07 -3.11 -5.19
N ILE A 24 -2.08 -2.82 -5.99
CA ILE A 24 -2.65 -3.77 -6.95
C ILE A 24 -1.57 -4.24 -7.92
N LYS A 25 -0.81 -3.30 -8.51
CA LYS A 25 0.24 -3.62 -9.48
C LYS A 25 1.41 -4.34 -8.83
N MET A 26 1.83 -3.94 -7.64
CA MET A 26 2.94 -4.57 -6.94
C MET A 26 2.60 -6.03 -6.60
N GLU A 27 1.40 -6.29 -6.12
CA GLU A 27 0.96 -7.65 -5.85
C GLU A 27 0.92 -8.46 -7.15
N TYR A 28 0.44 -7.88 -8.24
CA TYR A 28 0.34 -8.56 -9.53
C TYR A 28 1.71 -8.99 -10.07
N TYR A 29 2.70 -8.09 -10.02
CA TYR A 29 4.04 -8.35 -10.58
C TYR A 29 5.01 -8.96 -9.59
N LEU A 30 4.98 -8.53 -8.32
CA LEU A 30 5.98 -8.91 -7.32
C LEU A 30 5.41 -9.79 -6.21
N GLY A 31 4.09 -9.78 -6.02
CA GLY A 31 3.43 -10.51 -4.96
C GLY A 31 3.53 -9.84 -3.61
N LYS A 32 2.90 -10.45 -2.61
CA LYS A 32 2.90 -9.91 -1.24
C LYS A 32 4.30 -9.82 -0.64
N GLN A 33 5.27 -10.54 -1.21
CA GLN A 33 6.65 -10.51 -0.74
C GLN A 33 7.27 -9.12 -0.83
N SER A 34 6.70 -8.21 -1.62
CA SER A 34 7.18 -6.84 -1.75
C SER A 34 6.70 -5.93 -0.61
N TRP A 35 6.04 -6.45 0.43
CA TRP A 35 5.55 -5.66 1.56
C TRP A 35 6.67 -4.84 2.24
N TRP A 36 7.89 -5.35 2.24
CA TRP A 36 9.03 -4.68 2.87
C TRP A 36 9.37 -3.36 2.18
N ILE A 37 9.06 -3.23 0.88
CA ILE A 37 9.25 -1.97 0.14
C ILE A 37 8.40 -0.88 0.78
N TRP A 38 7.13 -1.19 1.11
CA TRP A 38 6.24 -0.27 1.78
C TRP A 38 6.73 0.09 3.18
N LEU A 39 7.29 -0.89 3.89
CA LEU A 39 7.85 -0.65 5.22
C LEU A 39 9.04 0.32 5.15
N ILE A 40 9.97 0.09 4.24
CA ILE A 40 11.14 0.96 4.06
C ILE A 40 10.69 2.36 3.66
N ALA A 41 9.78 2.46 2.70
CA ALA A 41 9.26 3.75 2.24
C ALA A 41 8.56 4.50 3.38
N GLY A 42 7.72 3.83 4.16
CA GLY A 42 7.04 4.44 5.29
C GLY A 42 8.00 4.95 6.34
N LEU A 43 9.00 4.16 6.70
CA LEU A 43 10.01 4.57 7.69
C LEU A 43 10.85 5.71 7.17
N ALA A 44 11.26 5.68 5.90
CA ALA A 44 12.07 6.75 5.29
C ALA A 44 11.30 8.06 5.26
N PHE A 45 10.03 8.05 4.83
CA PHE A 45 9.23 9.26 4.79
C PHE A 45 8.85 9.76 6.19
N SER A 46 8.66 8.87 7.15
CA SER A 46 8.46 9.27 8.55
C SER A 46 9.67 10.01 9.09
N ALA A 47 10.87 9.51 8.85
CA ALA A 47 12.10 10.16 9.26
C ALA A 47 12.25 11.53 8.55
N LEU A 48 11.96 11.58 7.25
CA LEU A 48 12.03 12.82 6.48
C LEU A 48 11.07 13.86 7.04
N SER A 49 9.86 13.46 7.43
CA SER A 49 8.86 14.36 8.02
C SER A 49 9.39 15.06 9.27
N LEU A 50 10.21 14.38 10.08
CA LEU A 50 10.77 14.97 11.30
C LEU A 50 11.76 16.09 11.02
N PHE A 51 12.41 16.08 9.85
CA PHE A 51 13.42 17.08 9.49
C PHE A 51 12.86 18.23 8.66
N VAL A 52 11.63 18.14 8.18
CA VAL A 52 10.99 19.19 7.39
C VAL A 52 10.45 20.27 8.35
N GLN A 53 10.86 21.52 8.15
CA GLN A 53 10.46 22.62 9.02
C GLN A 53 9.09 23.21 8.67
N ASN A 54 8.66 23.08 7.44
CA ASN A 54 7.34 23.58 7.02
C ASN A 54 6.25 22.65 7.56
N ASP A 55 5.34 23.19 8.36
CA ASP A 55 4.30 22.39 9.02
C ASP A 55 3.37 21.68 8.05
N ILE A 56 2.96 22.36 6.98
CA ILE A 56 2.05 21.76 5.99
C ILE A 56 2.76 20.64 5.25
N LEU A 57 3.98 20.88 4.78
CA LEU A 57 4.76 19.88 4.05
C LEU A 57 5.10 18.69 4.93
N SER A 58 5.51 18.94 6.18
CA SER A 58 5.78 17.88 7.14
C SER A 58 4.54 16.99 7.36
N THR A 59 3.38 17.60 7.50
CA THR A 59 2.12 16.88 7.70
C THR A 59 1.76 16.03 6.47
N ILE A 60 1.96 16.56 5.27
CA ILE A 60 1.70 15.82 4.03
C ILE A 60 2.65 14.62 3.91
N ILE A 61 3.94 14.83 4.18
CA ILE A 61 4.93 13.75 4.13
C ILE A 61 4.62 12.68 5.17
N GLY A 62 4.24 13.09 6.38
CA GLY A 62 3.83 12.16 7.44
C GLY A 62 2.60 11.35 7.05
N GLY A 63 1.61 12.00 6.45
CA GLY A 63 0.41 11.32 5.94
C GLY A 63 0.75 10.29 4.87
N PHE A 64 1.65 10.64 3.95
CA PHE A 64 2.14 9.71 2.93
C PHE A 64 2.89 8.54 3.57
N ALA A 65 3.73 8.81 4.58
CA ALA A 65 4.47 7.77 5.29
C ALA A 65 3.53 6.74 5.93
N PHE A 66 2.50 7.21 6.63
CA PHE A 66 1.52 6.31 7.25
C PHE A 66 0.68 5.57 6.20
N SER A 67 0.41 6.21 5.06
CA SER A 67 -0.26 5.52 3.94
C SER A 67 0.59 4.37 3.40
N CYS A 68 1.91 4.56 3.31
CA CYS A 68 2.82 3.50 2.93
C CYS A 68 2.83 2.35 3.94
N LEU A 69 2.81 2.67 5.24
CA LEU A 69 2.75 1.64 6.29
C LEU A 69 1.43 0.88 6.24
N TRP A 70 0.34 1.57 5.95
CA TRP A 70 -0.95 0.91 5.74
C TRP A 70 -0.92 -0.02 4.53
N GLY A 71 -0.14 0.34 3.50
CA GLY A 71 0.06 -0.46 2.30
C GLY A 71 0.57 -1.87 2.58
N ILE A 72 1.30 -2.07 3.69
CA ILE A 72 1.76 -3.40 4.10
C ILE A 72 0.58 -4.35 4.27
N GLY A 73 -0.43 -3.93 5.05
CA GLY A 73 -1.65 -4.71 5.25
C GLY A 73 -2.44 -4.87 3.97
N GLU A 74 -2.47 -3.83 3.12
CA GLU A 74 -3.17 -3.87 1.83
C GLU A 74 -2.55 -4.89 0.87
N MET A 75 -1.23 -5.09 0.91
CA MET A 75 -0.57 -6.09 0.07
C MET A 75 -1.11 -7.50 0.38
N PHE A 76 -1.25 -7.83 1.65
CA PHE A 76 -1.79 -9.13 2.07
C PHE A 76 -3.27 -9.26 1.71
N LEU A 77 -4.05 -8.19 1.88
CA LEU A 77 -5.46 -8.17 1.51
C LEU A 77 -5.65 -8.29 0.00
N GLN A 78 -4.78 -7.65 -0.78
CA GLN A 78 -4.83 -7.73 -2.23
C GLN A 78 -4.57 -9.16 -2.72
N GLU A 79 -3.63 -9.86 -2.13
CA GLU A 79 -3.41 -11.27 -2.45
C GLU A 79 -4.68 -12.09 -2.22
N LYS A 80 -5.35 -11.88 -1.09
CA LYS A 80 -6.60 -12.58 -0.79
C LYS A 80 -7.69 -12.26 -1.81
N ARG A 81 -7.78 -11.01 -2.26
CA ARG A 81 -8.74 -10.61 -3.29
C ARG A 81 -8.47 -11.32 -4.62
N VAL A 82 -7.20 -11.43 -5.01
CA VAL A 82 -6.79 -12.15 -6.22
C VAL A 82 -7.15 -13.64 -6.09
N LEU A 83 -6.86 -14.24 -4.93
CA LEU A 83 -7.16 -15.65 -4.67
C LEU A 83 -8.66 -15.95 -4.74
N ARG A 84 -9.49 -14.98 -4.36
CA ARG A 84 -10.95 -15.10 -4.44
C ARG A 84 -11.51 -14.87 -5.84
N GLY A 85 -10.65 -14.47 -6.79
CA GLY A 85 -11.06 -14.21 -8.17
C GLY A 85 -11.61 -12.80 -8.41
N TRP A 86 -11.49 -11.88 -7.43
CA TRP A 86 -11.98 -10.51 -7.55
C TRP A 86 -11.10 -9.63 -8.43
N PHE A 87 -9.83 -10.00 -8.57
CA PHE A 87 -8.85 -9.29 -9.38
C PHE A 87 -8.09 -10.28 -10.25
N PRO A 88 -7.61 -9.87 -11.44
CA PRO A 88 -6.86 -10.77 -12.31
C PRO A 88 -5.53 -11.18 -11.67
N GLU A 89 -5.20 -12.46 -11.77
CA GLU A 89 -3.92 -12.96 -11.31
C GLU A 89 -2.88 -12.88 -12.43
N ASN A 90 -1.60 -12.77 -12.04
CA ASN A 90 -0.51 -12.77 -12.99
C ASN A 90 -0.32 -14.22 -13.53
N PRO A 91 -0.47 -14.46 -14.84
CA PRO A 91 -0.29 -15.81 -15.39
C PRO A 91 1.09 -16.41 -15.12
N ALA A 92 2.13 -15.59 -15.00
CA ALA A 92 3.48 -16.05 -14.69
C ALA A 92 3.58 -16.61 -13.26
N ARG A 93 2.60 -16.31 -12.40
CA ARG A 93 2.58 -16.73 -11.00
C ARG A 93 1.38 -17.65 -10.70
N HIS A 94 0.79 -18.21 -11.74
CA HIS A 94 -0.40 -19.05 -11.62
C HIS A 94 -0.21 -20.21 -10.64
N ASP A 95 0.93 -20.91 -10.73
CA ASP A 95 1.24 -22.04 -9.84
C ASP A 95 1.27 -21.63 -8.37
N TYR A 96 1.82 -20.46 -8.09
CA TYR A 96 1.85 -19.90 -6.75
C TYR A 96 0.44 -19.66 -6.21
N TYR A 97 -0.43 -19.08 -7.03
CA TYR A 97 -1.81 -18.80 -6.64
C TYR A 97 -2.62 -20.08 -6.42
N GLU A 98 -2.42 -21.08 -7.26
CA GLU A 98 -3.08 -22.38 -7.08
C GLU A 98 -2.67 -23.02 -5.75
N LYS A 99 -1.39 -23.01 -5.45
CA LYS A 99 -0.88 -23.55 -4.19
C LYS A 99 -1.49 -22.83 -3.00
N ARG A 100 -1.58 -21.51 -3.05
CA ARG A 100 -2.18 -20.70 -1.99
C ARG A 100 -3.67 -20.99 -1.81
N ARG A 101 -4.39 -21.19 -2.91
CA ARG A 101 -5.80 -21.55 -2.85
C ARG A 101 -6.00 -22.88 -2.15
N LYS A 102 -5.18 -23.86 -2.47
CA LYS A 102 -5.21 -25.18 -1.82
C LYS A 102 -4.93 -25.07 -0.31
N GLU A 103 -3.96 -24.25 0.06
CA GLU A 103 -3.66 -24.00 1.46
C GLU A 103 -4.84 -23.36 2.18
N MET A 104 -5.51 -22.42 1.55
CA MET A 104 -6.69 -21.77 2.12
C MET A 104 -7.86 -22.75 2.27
N GLU A 105 -8.09 -23.61 1.29
CA GLU A 105 -9.12 -24.64 1.34
C GLU A 105 -8.84 -25.64 2.46
N GLY A 106 -7.57 -25.99 2.64
CA GLY A 106 -7.16 -26.93 3.70
C GLY A 106 -7.36 -26.39 5.11
N LYS A 107 -7.48 -25.05 5.26
CA LYS A 107 -7.73 -24.42 6.55
C LYS A 107 -9.21 -24.24 6.87
N LEU A 108 -10.05 -24.45 5.90
CA LEU A 108 -11.50 -24.40 6.06
C LEU A 108 -12.03 -25.77 6.44
#